data_d08ceebf7ed90cd5644cafa2aded0c81
#
_entry.id   d08ceebf7ed90cd5644cafa2aded0c81
#
_cell.length_a   1.000
_cell.length_b   1.000
_cell.length_c   1.000
_cell.angle_alpha   90.00
_cell.angle_beta   90.00
_cell.angle_gamma   90.00
#
_symmetry.space_group_name_H-M   'P 1'
#
loop_
_entity.id
_entity.type
_entity.pdbx_description
1 polymer ?
#
loop_
_entity_poly.entity_id
_entity_poly.type
_entity_poly.pdbx_seq_one_letter_code
_entity_poly.pdbx_strand_id
1 'polypeptide(L)'
;MPRALFPGKIVVVDKPEDTEAAVNDLLSHYILGVDTETRPSFKRGQAYHVSLLQVSTHDTCYLFRLHHTGMTPAIIRLLKDTLPVGQNH
;
A
#
# COMPACT_ATOMS: atom_id res chain seq x y z
N MET A 1 -8.75 -7.58 15.25
CA MET A 1 -8.30 -6.58 14.55
C MET A 1 -9.33 -5.75 13.97
N PRO A 2 -9.13 -4.55 14.03
CA PRO A 2 -10.14 -3.64 13.54
C PRO A 2 -10.47 -3.76 12.09
N ARG A 3 -9.60 -4.33 11.32
CA ARG A 3 -9.92 -4.40 9.94
C ARG A 3 -11.08 -5.27 9.65
N ALA A 4 -11.46 -6.11 10.55
CA ALA A 4 -12.66 -6.87 10.34
C ALA A 4 -13.89 -5.99 10.33
N LEU A 5 -13.75 -4.75 10.75
CA LEU A 5 -14.88 -3.85 10.79
C LEU A 5 -14.92 -2.90 9.60
N PHE A 6 -13.99 -3.04 8.66
CA PHE A 6 -14.01 -2.16 7.49
C PHE A 6 -15.30 -2.40 6.71
N PRO A 7 -16.10 -1.38 6.49
CA PRO A 7 -17.42 -1.55 5.92
C PRO A 7 -17.46 -1.75 4.42
N GLY A 8 -16.37 -1.71 3.76
CA GLY A 8 -16.36 -1.80 2.32
C GLY A 8 -15.69 -3.03 1.79
N LYS A 9 -15.22 -2.93 0.56
CA LYS A 9 -14.59 -4.04 -0.11
C LYS A 9 -13.10 -4.08 0.22
N ILE A 10 -12.56 -5.27 0.37
CA ILE A 10 -11.14 -5.46 0.55
C ILE A 10 -10.58 -6.16 -0.67
N VAL A 11 -9.57 -5.57 -1.29
CA VAL A 11 -8.94 -6.12 -2.48
C VAL A 11 -7.49 -6.41 -2.18
N VAL A 12 -7.07 -7.64 -2.40
CA VAL A 12 -5.69 -8.04 -2.18
C VAL A 12 -4.98 -8.01 -3.51
N VAL A 13 -3.86 -7.30 -3.58
CA VAL A 13 -3.06 -7.18 -4.79
C VAL A 13 -1.74 -7.91 -4.54
N ASP A 14 -1.54 -9.02 -5.22
CA ASP A 14 -0.34 -9.82 -5.02
C ASP A 14 0.40 -10.12 -6.31
N LYS A 15 0.08 -9.43 -7.39
CA LYS A 15 0.80 -9.58 -8.66
C LYS A 15 1.27 -8.23 -9.14
N PRO A 16 2.48 -8.14 -9.66
CA PRO A 16 2.99 -6.83 -10.10
C PRO A 16 2.14 -6.21 -11.18
N GLU A 17 1.61 -7.03 -12.08
CA GLU A 17 0.82 -6.50 -13.18
C GLU A 17 -0.50 -5.90 -12.71
N ASP A 18 -0.97 -6.27 -11.53
CA ASP A 18 -2.22 -5.73 -11.02
C ASP A 18 -2.04 -4.43 -10.26
N THR A 19 -0.80 -4.06 -9.96
CA THR A 19 -0.59 -2.86 -9.16
C THR A 19 -0.96 -1.60 -9.92
N GLU A 20 -0.76 -1.58 -11.22
CA GLU A 20 -1.05 -0.38 -11.97
C GLU A 20 -2.55 -0.08 -12.00
N ALA A 21 -3.36 -1.09 -12.24
CA ALA A 21 -4.80 -0.88 -12.24
C ALA A 21 -5.29 -0.47 -10.86
N ALA A 22 -4.76 -1.11 -9.82
CA ALA A 22 -5.16 -0.77 -8.46
C ALA A 22 -4.78 0.66 -8.10
N VAL A 23 -3.56 1.07 -8.46
CA VAL A 23 -3.10 2.41 -8.14
C VAL A 23 -3.90 3.44 -8.93
N ASN A 24 -4.19 3.17 -10.19
CA ASN A 24 -4.99 4.09 -10.98
C ASN A 24 -6.38 4.27 -10.38
N ASP A 25 -6.97 3.19 -9.89
CA ASP A 25 -8.26 3.27 -9.25
C ASP A 25 -8.16 4.09 -7.96
N LEU A 26 -7.15 3.84 -7.15
CA LEU A 26 -6.99 4.57 -5.91
C LEU A 26 -6.77 6.06 -6.14
N LEU A 27 -5.99 6.41 -7.14
CA LEU A 27 -5.70 7.82 -7.38
C LEU A 27 -6.89 8.58 -7.96
N SER A 28 -7.90 7.85 -8.42
CA SER A 28 -9.12 8.49 -8.89
C SER A 28 -10.11 8.72 -7.74
N HIS A 29 -9.78 8.29 -6.54
CA HIS A 29 -10.65 8.47 -5.39
C HIS A 29 -9.91 9.22 -4.30
N TYR A 30 -10.65 9.66 -3.31
CA TYR A 30 -10.06 10.36 -2.18
C TYR A 30 -9.52 9.32 -1.22
N ILE A 31 -8.22 9.34 -0.97
CA ILE A 31 -7.59 8.36 -0.12
C ILE A 31 -7.68 8.81 1.33
N LEU A 32 -8.24 7.95 2.16
CA LEU A 32 -8.46 8.28 3.55
C LEU A 32 -7.39 7.75 4.48
N GLY A 33 -6.71 6.70 4.10
CA GLY A 33 -5.68 6.14 4.98
C GLY A 33 -4.63 5.37 4.23
N VAL A 34 -3.40 5.46 4.71
CA VAL A 34 -2.29 4.70 4.17
C VAL A 34 -1.54 4.14 5.38
N ASP A 35 -1.27 2.87 5.36
CA ASP A 35 -0.58 2.23 6.45
C ASP A 35 0.38 1.19 5.90
N THR A 36 1.46 0.95 6.59
CA THR A 36 2.42 -0.05 6.17
C THR A 36 2.73 -0.97 7.33
N GLU A 37 3.07 -2.20 7.01
CA GLU A 37 3.56 -3.13 8.00
C GLU A 37 4.93 -3.58 7.61
N THR A 38 5.84 -3.59 8.55
CA THR A 38 7.20 -4.00 8.31
C THR A 38 7.49 -5.23 9.15
N ARG A 39 8.50 -5.98 8.72
CA ARG A 39 8.95 -7.13 9.47
C ARG A 39 10.43 -7.03 9.68
N PRO A 40 10.94 -7.48 10.81
CA PRO A 40 12.37 -7.53 10.99
C PRO A 40 12.97 -8.47 9.97
N SER A 41 14.10 -8.10 9.42
CA SER A 41 14.78 -8.94 8.46
C SER A 41 16.01 -9.51 9.12
N PHE A 42 16.21 -10.80 8.94
CA PHE A 42 17.40 -11.43 9.46
C PHE A 42 18.50 -11.52 8.42
N LYS A 43 18.26 -10.95 7.25
CA LYS A 43 19.28 -10.94 6.24
C LYS A 43 20.31 -9.88 6.55
N ARG A 44 21.54 -10.19 6.20
CA ARG A 44 22.61 -9.27 6.45
C ARG A 44 22.37 -7.95 5.75
N GLY A 45 22.57 -6.88 6.46
CA GLY A 45 22.43 -5.56 5.88
C GLY A 45 21.03 -5.00 5.86
N GLN A 46 20.07 -5.74 6.37
CA GLN A 46 18.71 -5.24 6.39
C GLN A 46 18.13 -5.39 7.78
N ALA A 47 17.59 -4.32 8.32
CA ALA A 47 16.93 -4.36 9.61
C ALA A 47 15.44 -4.59 9.47
N TYR A 48 14.82 -3.99 8.45
CA TYR A 48 13.39 -4.10 8.28
C TYR A 48 13.03 -4.20 6.82
N HIS A 49 11.88 -4.73 6.56
CA HIS A 49 11.40 -4.91 5.22
C HIS A 49 9.90 -4.66 5.20
N VAL A 50 9.47 -3.73 4.37
CA VAL A 50 8.04 -3.44 4.25
C VAL A 50 7.39 -4.57 3.47
N SER A 51 6.45 -5.25 4.09
CA SER A 51 5.83 -6.41 3.48
C SER A 51 4.39 -6.15 3.06
N LEU A 52 3.73 -5.17 3.64
CA LEU A 52 2.33 -4.91 3.33
C LEU A 52 2.08 -3.42 3.29
N LEU A 53 1.42 -2.99 2.26
CA LEU A 53 0.97 -1.60 2.14
C LEU A 53 -0.55 -1.63 2.06
N GLN A 54 -1.20 -0.89 2.93
CA GLN A 54 -2.64 -0.85 3.01
C GLN A 54 -3.12 0.55 2.70
N VAL A 55 -3.97 0.69 1.71
CA VAL A 55 -4.47 1.99 1.28
C VAL A 55 -5.98 1.91 1.19
N SER A 56 -6.67 2.83 1.84
CA SER A 56 -8.12 2.77 1.87
C SER A 56 -8.77 4.06 1.40
N THR A 57 -9.89 3.89 0.76
CA THR A 57 -10.82 4.97 0.46
C THR A 57 -12.04 4.76 1.35
N HIS A 58 -13.11 5.51 1.13
CA HIS A 58 -14.27 5.39 2.01
C HIS A 58 -14.98 4.04 1.86
N ASP A 59 -14.77 3.33 0.76
CA ASP A 59 -15.49 2.07 0.57
C ASP A 59 -14.61 0.91 0.09
N THR A 60 -13.32 1.12 -0.06
CA THR A 60 -12.44 0.05 -0.55
C THR A 60 -11.09 0.13 0.16
N CYS A 61 -10.57 -1.02 0.51
CA CYS A 61 -9.25 -1.10 1.10
C CYS A 61 -8.40 -2.01 0.23
N TYR A 62 -7.29 -1.48 -0.27
CA TYR A 62 -6.35 -2.26 -1.07
C TYR A 62 -5.20 -2.71 -0.19
N LEU A 63 -4.90 -4.01 -0.26
CA LEU A 63 -3.78 -4.59 0.46
C LEU A 63 -2.74 -5.03 -0.56
N PHE A 64 -1.65 -4.30 -0.65
CA PHE A 64 -0.58 -4.64 -1.58
C PHE A 64 0.43 -5.51 -0.86
N ARG A 65 0.56 -6.74 -1.32
CA ARG A 65 1.50 -7.68 -0.71
C ARG A 65 2.84 -7.51 -1.40
N LEU A 66 3.69 -6.70 -0.81
CA LEU A 66 4.91 -6.27 -1.48
C LEU A 66 5.93 -7.38 -1.67
N HIS A 67 5.81 -8.46 -0.91
CA HIS A 67 6.66 -9.61 -1.17
C HIS A 67 6.37 -10.20 -2.55
N HIS A 68 5.16 -10.05 -3.02
CA HIS A 68 4.76 -10.64 -4.30
C HIS A 68 4.79 -9.64 -5.44
N THR A 69 4.43 -8.41 -5.17
CA THR A 69 4.37 -7.42 -6.24
C THR A 69 5.70 -6.72 -6.46
N GLY A 70 6.51 -6.63 -5.41
CA GLY A 70 7.66 -5.76 -5.46
C GLY A 70 7.23 -4.30 -5.41
N MET A 71 8.21 -3.41 -5.43
CA MET A 71 7.94 -1.98 -5.40
C MET A 71 7.86 -1.49 -6.84
N THR A 72 6.70 -1.66 -7.46
CA THR A 72 6.51 -1.31 -8.85
C THR A 72 6.47 0.21 -9.02
N PRO A 73 6.67 0.71 -10.25
CA PRO A 73 6.55 2.15 -10.48
C PRO A 73 5.18 2.70 -10.10
N ALA A 74 4.14 1.90 -10.26
CA ALA A 74 2.81 2.35 -9.88
C ALA A 74 2.73 2.57 -8.38
N ILE A 75 3.27 1.66 -7.58
CA ILE A 75 3.26 1.82 -6.13
C ILE A 75 4.10 3.01 -5.71
N ILE A 76 5.23 3.22 -6.35
CA ILE A 76 6.06 4.39 -6.05
C ILE A 76 5.30 5.67 -6.33
N ARG A 77 4.57 5.72 -7.44
CA ARG A 77 3.78 6.89 -7.76
C ARG A 77 2.69 7.12 -6.73
N LEU A 78 2.04 6.05 -6.28
CA LEU A 78 1.01 6.15 -5.27
C LEU A 78 1.57 6.73 -3.98
N LEU A 79 2.72 6.26 -3.56
CA LEU A 79 3.31 6.75 -2.33
C LEU A 79 3.72 8.21 -2.45
N LYS A 80 4.22 8.62 -3.59
CA LYS A 80 4.58 10.02 -3.77
C LYS A 80 3.36 10.92 -3.72
N ASP A 81 2.24 10.42 -4.21
CA ASP A 81 1.04 11.22 -4.22
C ASP A 81 0.37 11.29 -2.87
N THR A 82 0.48 10.27 -2.06
CA THR A 82 -0.31 10.18 -0.85
C THR A 82 0.44 10.53 0.41
N LEU A 83 1.74 10.37 0.42
CA LEU A 83 2.50 10.66 1.62
C LEU A 83 2.91 12.13 1.60
N PRO A 84 2.91 12.77 2.74
CA PRO A 84 3.21 14.19 2.80
C PRO A 84 4.69 14.45 2.74
N VAL A 85 5.27 14.12 1.63
CA VAL A 85 6.67 14.18 1.50
C VAL A 85 7.22 15.55 1.68
N GLY A 86 6.62 16.47 1.16
CA GLY A 86 7.15 17.78 1.22
C GLY A 86 7.01 18.46 2.48
N GLN A 87 6.30 17.89 3.30
CA GLN A 87 6.07 18.53 4.40
C GLN A 87 6.95 18.44 5.35
N ASN A 88 7.66 17.92 5.20
CA ASN A 88 8.46 17.90 6.10
C ASN A 88 9.07 18.89 6.17
N HIS A 89 8.78 19.41 6.04
CA HIS A 89 9.30 20.48 6.01
C HIS A 89 9.33 20.90 6.74
#